data_a38b77734c54d76e8abbbafe658c1b88
#
_entry.id   a38b77734c54d76e8abbbafe658c1b88
#
_cell.length_a   1.000
_cell.length_b   1.000
_cell.length_c   1.000
_cell.angle_alpha   90.00
_cell.angle_beta   90.00
_cell.angle_gamma   90.00
#
_symmetry.space_group_name_H-M   'P 1'
#
loop_
_entity.id
_entity.type
_entity.pdbx_description
1 polymer ?
#
loop_
_entity_poly.entity_id
_entity_poly.type
_entity_poly.pdbx_seq_one_letter_code
_entity_poly.pdbx_strand_id
1 'polypeptide(L)'
;MSSDLVLPGQPIPLPRGPIPQLGGGIYSRDGHVRASLVGVPRYEGSTLAISRTRPHPPSPNSIVLGSVTRLSPLQATLSITVVDGVPLPAGEEFTGVIRVQDVRATEKDKVKIADCFRGGDVVKGMIISLGDARSYYVTTARNDLGVIFATSESGATMEPVSWQEMRCPRTGKIEKRKCAKPEGL
;
A
#
# COMPACT_ATOMS: atom_id res chain seq x y z
N MET A 1 17.92 19.87 -3.36
CA MET A 1 18.10 20.10 -1.91
C MET A 1 18.28 18.73 -1.28
N SER A 2 19.48 18.44 -0.79
CA SER A 2 19.77 17.16 -0.13
C SER A 2 18.88 17.06 1.10
N SER A 3 18.00 16.08 1.11
CA SER A 3 17.20 15.74 2.29
C SER A 3 18.12 15.02 3.27
N ASP A 4 18.87 15.79 4.06
CA ASP A 4 19.83 15.22 4.97
C ASP A 4 19.10 14.52 6.12
N LEU A 5 19.31 13.21 6.22
CA LEU A 5 18.85 12.40 7.32
C LEU A 5 19.57 12.88 8.59
N VAL A 6 18.80 13.22 9.63
CA VAL A 6 19.35 13.59 10.94
C VAL A 6 19.16 12.47 11.95
N LEU A 7 20.15 12.33 12.84
CA LEU A 7 20.12 11.38 13.95
C LEU A 7 19.72 12.08 15.25
N PRO A 8 19.20 11.34 16.24
CA PRO A 8 18.90 11.90 17.56
C PRO A 8 20.11 12.62 18.18
N GLY A 9 19.86 13.82 18.68
CA GLY A 9 20.91 14.70 19.23
C GLY A 9 21.63 15.58 18.23
N GLN A 10 21.54 15.31 16.93
CA GLN A 10 22.13 16.18 15.93
C GLN A 10 21.42 17.54 15.85
N PRO A 11 22.18 18.66 15.69
CA PRO A 11 21.60 19.96 15.46
C PRO A 11 20.96 20.01 14.06
N ILE A 12 19.80 20.64 13.96
CA ILE A 12 19.11 20.90 12.71
C ILE A 12 19.48 22.31 12.26
N PRO A 13 20.09 22.48 11.08
CA PRO A 13 20.38 23.81 10.57
C PRO A 13 19.07 24.54 10.25
N LEU A 14 18.83 25.65 10.92
CA LEU A 14 17.69 26.50 10.65
C LEU A 14 18.06 27.59 9.65
N PRO A 15 17.14 27.97 8.75
CA PRO A 15 17.31 29.14 7.92
C PRO A 15 17.42 30.41 8.80
N ARG A 16 18.13 31.44 8.32
CA ARG A 16 18.20 32.73 9.01
C ARG A 16 16.78 33.34 9.12
N GLY A 17 16.27 33.47 10.33
CA GLY A 17 14.92 34.00 10.58
C GLY A 17 14.41 33.65 11.97
N PRO A 18 13.16 33.94 12.27
CA PRO A 18 12.53 33.54 13.55
C PRO A 18 12.56 32.03 13.69
N ILE A 19 12.75 31.55 14.92
CA ILE A 19 12.73 30.12 15.23
C ILE A 19 11.34 29.58 14.88
N PRO A 20 11.23 28.55 14.05
CA PRO A 20 9.95 27.94 13.71
C PRO A 20 9.31 27.30 14.94
N GLN A 21 8.00 27.11 14.89
CA GLN A 21 7.32 26.33 15.91
C GLN A 21 7.86 24.89 15.87
N LEU A 22 8.25 24.36 17.04
CA LEU A 22 8.81 23.02 17.14
C LEU A 22 7.68 21.99 17.24
N GLY A 23 7.63 21.09 16.27
CA GLY A 23 6.72 19.96 16.22
C GLY A 23 7.31 18.68 16.79
N GLY A 24 6.66 17.56 16.50
CA GLY A 24 7.11 16.24 16.95
C GLY A 24 8.51 15.88 16.43
N GLY A 25 9.26 15.13 17.21
CA GLY A 25 10.60 14.66 16.82
C GLY A 25 11.73 15.69 16.94
N ILE A 26 11.46 16.87 17.51
CA ILE A 26 12.39 17.97 17.65
C ILE A 26 12.31 18.57 19.04
N TYR A 27 13.44 19.04 19.56
CA TYR A 27 13.52 19.76 20.83
C TYR A 27 14.58 20.87 20.75
N SER A 28 14.44 21.87 21.62
CA SER A 28 15.45 22.92 21.78
C SER A 28 16.25 22.68 23.04
N ARG A 29 17.59 22.77 22.95
CA ARG A 29 18.51 22.70 24.07
C ARG A 29 19.72 23.61 23.79
N ASP A 30 20.08 24.41 24.77
CA ASP A 30 21.24 25.33 24.72
C ASP A 30 21.18 26.26 23.49
N GLY A 31 20.01 26.77 23.13
CA GLY A 31 19.81 27.64 21.97
C GLY A 31 19.86 26.93 20.61
N HIS A 32 20.07 25.63 20.58
CA HIS A 32 20.11 24.83 19.37
C HIS A 32 18.87 23.94 19.24
N VAL A 33 18.31 23.89 18.04
CA VAL A 33 17.25 22.96 17.68
C VAL A 33 17.87 21.62 17.29
N ARG A 34 17.44 20.54 17.94
CA ARG A 34 18.00 19.21 17.76
C ARG A 34 16.91 18.17 17.45
N ALA A 35 17.29 17.14 16.70
CA ALA A 35 16.44 16.00 16.46
C ALA A 35 16.32 15.10 17.71
N SER A 36 15.14 14.60 17.99
CA SER A 36 14.90 13.51 18.97
C SER A 36 14.60 12.18 18.29
N LEU A 37 14.32 12.20 16.99
CA LEU A 37 14.06 11.03 16.17
C LEU A 37 15.00 10.98 14.96
N VAL A 38 15.23 9.78 14.44
CA VAL A 38 15.85 9.60 13.12
C VAL A 38 14.84 9.97 12.04
N GLY A 39 15.19 10.82 11.12
CA GLY A 39 14.32 11.19 10.00
C GLY A 39 14.81 12.43 9.25
N VAL A 40 14.01 12.88 8.31
CA VAL A 40 14.27 14.09 7.54
C VAL A 40 13.40 15.21 8.10
N PRO A 41 13.99 16.35 8.54
CA PRO A 41 13.22 17.50 8.99
C PRO A 41 12.36 18.05 7.85
N ARG A 42 11.10 18.30 8.11
CA ARG A 42 10.15 18.87 7.15
C ARG A 42 9.39 20.03 7.79
N TYR A 43 9.11 21.04 6.96
CA TYR A 43 8.26 22.16 7.35
C TYR A 43 6.79 21.82 6.97
N GLU A 44 5.93 21.82 7.96
CA GLU A 44 4.46 21.77 7.79
C GLU A 44 3.90 23.15 8.14
N GLY A 45 3.79 24.01 7.13
CA GLY A 45 3.51 25.42 7.34
C GLY A 45 4.64 26.13 8.11
N SER A 46 4.34 26.66 9.30
CA SER A 46 5.29 27.32 10.21
C SER A 46 5.97 26.37 11.21
N THR A 47 5.55 25.10 11.23
CA THR A 47 6.03 24.11 12.20
C THR A 47 7.11 23.24 11.56
N LEU A 48 8.26 23.13 12.23
CA LEU A 48 9.32 22.19 11.85
C LEU A 48 9.14 20.91 12.65
N ALA A 49 9.01 19.77 11.95
CA ALA A 49 8.82 18.46 12.57
C ALA A 49 9.67 17.38 11.89
N ILE A 50 10.00 16.34 12.63
CA ILE A 50 10.52 15.07 12.10
C ILE A 50 9.45 14.02 12.34
N SER A 51 8.76 13.62 11.28
CA SER A 51 7.80 12.54 11.37
C SER A 51 8.51 11.21 11.11
N ARG A 52 8.26 10.25 11.97
CA ARG A 52 8.60 8.86 11.72
C ARG A 52 7.39 8.24 11.03
N THR A 53 7.53 7.90 9.77
CA THR A 53 6.54 7.05 9.10
C THR A 53 6.64 5.66 9.73
N ARG A 54 5.84 5.41 10.78
CA ARG A 54 5.77 4.08 11.38
C ARG A 54 4.73 3.28 10.62
N PRO A 55 5.02 2.03 10.26
CA PRO A 55 3.97 1.14 9.81
C PRO A 55 2.91 1.04 10.91
N HIS A 56 1.66 1.13 10.53
CA HIS A 56 0.52 0.98 11.43
C HIS A 56 -0.32 -0.21 10.96
N PRO A 57 -1.01 -0.89 11.88
CA PRO A 57 -1.91 -1.96 11.48
C PRO A 57 -3.02 -1.42 10.58
N PRO A 58 -3.49 -2.23 9.60
CA PRO A 58 -4.59 -1.82 8.74
C PRO A 58 -5.83 -1.43 9.55
N SER A 59 -6.46 -0.33 9.17
CA SER A 59 -7.74 0.13 9.74
C SER A 59 -8.84 0.10 8.67
N PRO A 60 -10.12 0.12 9.02
CA PRO A 60 -11.20 0.23 8.05
C PRO A 60 -10.97 1.42 7.10
N ASN A 61 -11.19 1.22 5.81
CA ASN A 61 -10.94 2.13 4.69
C ASN A 61 -9.45 2.35 4.33
N SER A 62 -8.47 1.77 5.03
CA SER A 62 -7.07 1.80 4.61
C SER A 62 -6.90 1.12 3.25
N ILE A 63 -6.09 1.75 2.39
CA ILE A 63 -5.69 1.16 1.10
C ILE A 63 -4.46 0.28 1.32
N VAL A 64 -4.55 -0.96 0.86
CA VAL A 64 -3.50 -1.94 1.06
C VAL A 64 -3.01 -2.52 -0.25
N LEU A 65 -1.72 -2.86 -0.30
CA LEU A 65 -1.16 -3.70 -1.35
C LEU A 65 -0.73 -5.02 -0.73
N GLY A 66 -1.06 -6.09 -1.42
CA GLY A 66 -0.68 -7.43 -0.99
C GLY A 66 -0.53 -8.40 -2.16
N SER A 67 0.25 -9.44 -1.96
CA SER A 67 0.40 -10.52 -2.92
C SER A 67 -0.57 -11.66 -2.63
N VAL A 68 -1.14 -12.24 -3.68
CA VAL A 68 -2.03 -13.40 -3.57
C VAL A 68 -1.21 -14.63 -3.21
N THR A 69 -1.46 -15.20 -2.05
CA THR A 69 -0.76 -16.39 -1.54
C THR A 69 -1.56 -17.68 -1.75
N ARG A 70 -2.88 -17.60 -1.62
CA ARG A 70 -3.76 -18.76 -1.74
C ARG A 70 -5.09 -18.40 -2.41
N LEU A 71 -5.60 -19.30 -3.22
CA LEU A 71 -6.89 -19.20 -3.88
C LEU A 71 -7.80 -20.36 -3.48
N SER A 72 -9.06 -20.06 -3.26
CA SER A 72 -10.14 -21.02 -3.15
C SER A 72 -11.33 -20.57 -4.01
N PRO A 73 -12.33 -21.43 -4.27
CA PRO A 73 -13.52 -21.01 -5.02
C PRO A 73 -14.29 -19.86 -4.39
N LEU A 74 -14.21 -19.70 -3.07
CA LEU A 74 -14.98 -18.73 -2.29
C LEU A 74 -14.19 -17.46 -1.91
N GLN A 75 -12.85 -17.54 -1.91
CA GLN A 75 -12.02 -16.42 -1.46
C GLN A 75 -10.57 -16.48 -1.99
N ALA A 76 -9.93 -15.32 -2.05
CA ALA A 76 -8.50 -15.18 -2.26
C ALA A 76 -7.84 -14.69 -0.97
N THR A 77 -6.72 -15.30 -0.58
CA THR A 77 -5.92 -14.88 0.58
C THR A 77 -4.73 -14.08 0.09
N LEU A 78 -4.49 -12.96 0.74
CA LEU A 78 -3.40 -12.02 0.46
C LEU A 78 -2.41 -11.97 1.63
N SER A 79 -1.13 -11.79 1.33
CA SER A 79 -0.15 -11.27 2.26
C SER A 79 -0.04 -9.77 2.03
N ILE A 80 -0.50 -8.96 2.99
CA ILE A 80 -0.49 -7.50 2.92
C ILE A 80 0.89 -7.01 3.30
N THR A 81 1.55 -6.28 2.39
CA THR A 81 2.93 -5.78 2.57
C THR A 81 3.01 -4.26 2.66
N VAL A 82 1.97 -3.55 2.22
CA VAL A 82 1.90 -2.08 2.26
C VAL A 82 0.54 -1.65 2.80
N VAL A 83 0.52 -0.68 3.70
CA VAL A 83 -0.69 -0.08 4.27
C VAL A 83 -0.61 1.44 4.09
N ASP A 84 -1.59 2.04 3.42
CA ASP A 84 -1.68 3.48 3.12
C ASP A 84 -0.37 4.07 2.54
N GLY A 85 0.27 3.31 1.64
CA GLY A 85 1.52 3.69 1.00
C GLY A 85 2.78 3.46 1.84
N VAL A 86 2.64 2.98 3.08
CA VAL A 86 3.75 2.67 3.98
C VAL A 86 4.07 1.19 3.94
N PRO A 87 5.28 0.79 3.50
CA PRO A 87 5.68 -0.61 3.51
C PRO A 87 5.83 -1.13 4.94
N LEU A 88 5.38 -2.34 5.16
CA LEU A 88 5.57 -3.06 6.42
C LEU A 88 6.99 -3.63 6.49
N PRO A 89 7.56 -3.78 7.69
CA PRO A 89 8.81 -4.50 7.87
C PRO A 89 8.69 -5.94 7.43
N ALA A 90 9.77 -6.51 6.93
CA ALA A 90 9.80 -7.92 6.57
C ALA A 90 9.46 -8.82 7.78
N GLY A 91 8.53 -9.73 7.58
CA GLY A 91 8.03 -10.62 8.62
C GLY A 91 6.86 -10.07 9.47
N GLU A 92 6.42 -8.81 9.23
CA GLU A 92 5.28 -8.20 9.90
C GLU A 92 4.06 -8.07 8.95
N GLU A 93 3.94 -8.99 8.01
CA GLU A 93 2.86 -8.99 7.04
C GLU A 93 1.53 -9.37 7.68
N PHE A 94 0.44 -8.73 7.21
CA PHE A 94 -0.91 -9.08 7.65
C PHE A 94 -1.59 -9.98 6.62
N THR A 95 -2.50 -10.82 7.10
CA THR A 95 -3.33 -11.65 6.21
C THR A 95 -4.59 -10.89 5.80
N GLY A 96 -4.79 -10.75 4.49
CA GLY A 96 -6.01 -10.22 3.89
C GLY A 96 -6.84 -11.34 3.24
N VAL A 97 -8.15 -11.19 3.23
CA VAL A 97 -9.08 -12.11 2.59
C VAL A 97 -10.06 -11.33 1.72
N ILE A 98 -10.10 -11.65 0.42
CA ILE A 98 -11.09 -11.12 -0.53
C ILE A 98 -12.11 -12.22 -0.77
N ARG A 99 -13.35 -12.01 -0.34
CA ARG A 99 -14.47 -12.93 -0.58
C ARG A 99 -15.07 -12.67 -1.95
N VAL A 100 -15.72 -13.67 -2.55
CA VAL A 100 -16.44 -13.55 -3.84
C VAL A 100 -17.31 -12.28 -3.90
N GLN A 101 -18.07 -12.00 -2.85
CA GLN A 101 -18.97 -10.85 -2.75
C GLN A 101 -18.26 -9.48 -2.70
N ASP A 102 -16.97 -9.45 -2.37
CA ASP A 102 -16.17 -8.22 -2.19
C ASP A 102 -15.27 -7.92 -3.40
N VAL A 103 -15.31 -8.77 -4.44
CA VAL A 103 -14.49 -8.59 -5.66
C VAL A 103 -15.03 -7.47 -6.54
N ARG A 104 -16.38 -7.41 -6.71
CA ARG A 104 -17.07 -6.44 -7.56
C ARG A 104 -18.28 -5.84 -6.85
N ALA A 105 -18.63 -4.62 -7.22
CA ALA A 105 -19.84 -3.96 -6.72
C ALA A 105 -21.11 -4.57 -7.29
N THR A 106 -21.06 -4.94 -8.58
CA THR A 106 -22.20 -5.49 -9.35
C THR A 106 -21.89 -6.90 -9.83
N GLU A 107 -22.93 -7.63 -10.24
CA GLU A 107 -22.85 -9.01 -10.79
C GLU A 107 -22.04 -9.98 -9.91
N LYS A 108 -22.24 -9.92 -8.61
CA LYS A 108 -21.49 -10.71 -7.62
C LYS A 108 -21.63 -12.22 -7.85
N ASP A 109 -22.78 -12.65 -8.33
CA ASP A 109 -23.08 -14.07 -8.60
C ASP A 109 -22.28 -14.65 -9.77
N LYS A 110 -21.77 -13.79 -10.68
CA LYS A 110 -20.97 -14.20 -11.83
C LYS A 110 -19.47 -14.23 -11.52
N VAL A 111 -19.06 -13.82 -10.32
CA VAL A 111 -17.65 -13.75 -9.94
C VAL A 111 -17.12 -15.15 -9.67
N LYS A 112 -16.03 -15.49 -10.37
CA LYS A 112 -15.19 -16.65 -10.07
C LYS A 112 -13.82 -16.14 -9.63
N ILE A 113 -13.39 -16.50 -8.44
CA ILE A 113 -12.09 -16.06 -7.88
C ILE A 113 -10.96 -16.39 -8.85
N ALA A 114 -10.97 -17.57 -9.45
CA ALA A 114 -9.97 -18.00 -10.41
C ALA A 114 -9.91 -17.17 -11.70
N ASP A 115 -10.99 -16.47 -12.08
CA ASP A 115 -11.01 -15.54 -13.22
C ASP A 115 -10.57 -14.12 -12.83
N CYS A 116 -10.43 -13.83 -11.53
CA CYS A 116 -10.11 -12.49 -11.03
C CYS A 116 -8.67 -12.37 -10.54
N PHE A 117 -8.12 -13.45 -10.00
CA PHE A 117 -6.79 -13.45 -9.36
C PHE A 117 -6.03 -14.74 -9.68
N ARG A 118 -4.68 -14.67 -9.62
CA ARG A 118 -3.77 -15.82 -9.64
C ARG A 118 -2.78 -15.71 -8.47
N GLY A 119 -2.17 -16.82 -8.10
CA GLY A 119 -1.09 -16.83 -7.13
C GLY A 119 0.08 -15.96 -7.59
N GLY A 120 0.58 -15.10 -6.69
CA GLY A 120 1.66 -14.16 -6.98
C GLY A 120 1.23 -12.82 -7.56
N ASP A 121 -0.06 -12.64 -7.95
CA ASP A 121 -0.56 -11.33 -8.37
C ASP A 121 -0.48 -10.32 -7.21
N VAL A 122 -0.07 -9.10 -7.51
CA VAL A 122 -0.13 -8.00 -6.53
C VAL A 122 -1.44 -7.25 -6.70
N VAL A 123 -2.17 -7.14 -5.61
CA VAL A 123 -3.54 -6.59 -5.58
C VAL A 123 -3.56 -5.33 -4.72
N LYS A 124 -4.17 -4.28 -5.25
CA LYS A 124 -4.57 -3.07 -4.51
C LYS A 124 -5.99 -3.28 -3.99
N GLY A 125 -6.18 -3.23 -2.69
CA GLY A 125 -7.47 -3.42 -2.05
C GLY A 125 -7.75 -2.37 -0.98
N MET A 126 -8.95 -2.37 -0.46
CA MET A 126 -9.36 -1.52 0.66
C MET A 126 -9.86 -2.41 1.79
N ILE A 127 -9.44 -2.11 3.01
CA ILE A 127 -9.89 -2.82 4.21
C ILE A 127 -11.35 -2.49 4.48
N ILE A 128 -12.18 -3.52 4.66
CA ILE A 128 -13.59 -3.38 5.11
C ILE A 128 -13.65 -3.42 6.63
N SER A 129 -13.08 -4.47 7.20
CA SER A 129 -13.13 -4.73 8.64
C SER A 129 -12.09 -5.77 9.03
N LEU A 130 -11.91 -5.95 10.33
CA LEU A 130 -11.23 -7.12 10.87
C LEU A 130 -12.07 -8.37 10.55
N GLY A 131 -11.42 -9.39 10.03
CA GLY A 131 -12.01 -10.69 9.74
C GLY A 131 -11.72 -11.74 10.82
N ASP A 132 -11.98 -12.99 10.48
CA ASP A 132 -11.70 -14.12 11.36
C ASP A 132 -10.20 -14.46 11.39
N ALA A 133 -9.77 -15.13 12.48
CA ALA A 133 -8.41 -15.69 12.61
C ALA A 133 -7.27 -14.68 12.32
N ARG A 134 -7.36 -13.46 12.84
CA ARG A 134 -6.38 -12.38 12.66
C ARG A 134 -6.17 -11.97 11.20
N SER A 135 -7.18 -12.15 10.38
CA SER A 135 -7.19 -11.68 8.99
C SER A 135 -8.00 -10.37 8.87
N TYR A 136 -7.84 -9.70 7.73
CA TYR A 136 -8.62 -8.51 7.37
C TYR A 136 -9.48 -8.82 6.16
N TYR A 137 -10.75 -8.42 6.18
CA TYR A 137 -11.57 -8.46 4.98
C TYR A 137 -11.21 -7.29 4.06
N VAL A 138 -10.89 -7.64 2.82
CA VAL A 138 -10.43 -6.70 1.79
C VAL A 138 -11.42 -6.69 0.65
N THR A 139 -11.76 -5.51 0.12
CA THR A 139 -12.57 -5.36 -1.08
C THR A 139 -11.76 -4.85 -2.25
N THR A 140 -12.11 -5.32 -3.44
CA THR A 140 -11.65 -4.78 -4.73
C THR A 140 -12.82 -4.27 -5.57
N ALA A 141 -13.97 -3.97 -4.94
CA ALA A 141 -15.20 -3.60 -5.64
C ALA A 141 -15.10 -2.29 -6.43
N ARG A 142 -14.26 -1.34 -6.01
CA ARG A 142 -14.03 -0.08 -6.73
C ARG A 142 -13.20 -0.31 -7.99
N ASN A 143 -13.34 0.62 -8.96
CA ASN A 143 -12.62 0.52 -10.24
C ASN A 143 -11.11 0.73 -10.11
N ASP A 144 -10.68 1.56 -9.15
CA ASP A 144 -9.27 1.83 -8.84
C ASP A 144 -8.58 0.70 -8.05
N LEU A 145 -9.34 -0.31 -7.63
CA LEU A 145 -8.87 -1.46 -6.87
C LEU A 145 -8.84 -2.72 -7.75
N GLY A 146 -7.97 -3.65 -7.43
CA GLY A 146 -7.77 -4.91 -8.16
C GLY A 146 -6.30 -5.23 -8.39
N VAL A 147 -6.02 -6.08 -9.36
CA VAL A 147 -4.66 -6.47 -9.74
C VAL A 147 -3.95 -5.28 -10.37
N ILE A 148 -2.79 -4.92 -9.82
CA ILE A 148 -1.91 -3.86 -10.32
C ILE A 148 -0.66 -4.43 -11.00
N PHE A 149 -0.24 -5.62 -10.58
CA PHE A 149 0.91 -6.31 -11.15
C PHE A 149 0.62 -7.80 -11.19
N ALA A 150 0.91 -8.43 -12.32
CA ALA A 150 0.79 -9.86 -12.53
C ALA A 150 1.94 -10.38 -13.39
N THR A 151 2.32 -11.62 -13.17
CA THR A 151 3.33 -12.30 -13.98
C THR A 151 2.65 -13.41 -14.78
N SER A 152 2.94 -13.49 -16.08
CA SER A 152 2.45 -14.54 -16.97
C SER A 152 3.17 -15.86 -16.73
N GLU A 153 2.64 -16.95 -17.26
CA GLU A 153 3.29 -18.26 -17.27
C GLU A 153 4.71 -18.23 -17.91
N SER A 154 4.96 -17.28 -18.82
CA SER A 154 6.27 -17.09 -19.45
C SER A 154 7.25 -16.25 -18.62
N GLY A 155 6.88 -15.82 -17.41
CA GLY A 155 7.68 -14.97 -16.52
C GLY A 155 7.71 -13.49 -16.94
N ALA A 156 6.90 -13.05 -17.90
CA ALA A 156 6.81 -11.65 -18.29
C ALA A 156 5.77 -10.91 -17.46
N THR A 157 6.03 -9.62 -17.16
CA THR A 157 5.05 -8.72 -16.54
C THR A 157 3.90 -8.51 -17.50
N MET A 158 2.67 -8.68 -17.01
CA MET A 158 1.46 -8.52 -17.81
C MET A 158 1.01 -7.06 -17.87
N GLU A 159 0.39 -6.69 -18.98
CA GLU A 159 -0.16 -5.36 -19.23
C GLU A 159 -1.69 -5.41 -19.18
N PRO A 160 -2.36 -4.48 -18.44
CA PRO A 160 -3.81 -4.41 -18.43
C PRO A 160 -4.33 -3.94 -19.80
N VAL A 161 -5.25 -4.72 -20.40
CA VAL A 161 -5.94 -4.39 -21.65
C VAL A 161 -7.34 -3.87 -21.38
N SER A 162 -8.00 -4.46 -20.37
CA SER A 162 -9.31 -4.05 -19.91
C SER A 162 -9.43 -4.23 -18.39
N TRP A 163 -10.56 -3.86 -17.84
CA TRP A 163 -10.82 -4.08 -16.41
C TRP A 163 -10.93 -5.58 -16.01
N GLN A 164 -11.02 -6.47 -16.99
CA GLN A 164 -11.15 -7.93 -16.78
C GLN A 164 -10.00 -8.74 -17.36
N GLU A 165 -9.10 -8.13 -18.12
CA GLU A 165 -8.11 -8.85 -18.91
C GLU A 165 -6.75 -8.17 -18.89
N MET A 166 -5.72 -9.00 -18.79
CA MET A 166 -4.33 -8.61 -18.96
C MET A 166 -3.70 -9.41 -20.10
N ARG A 167 -2.77 -8.80 -20.82
CA ARG A 167 -2.04 -9.39 -21.92
C ARG A 167 -0.58 -9.62 -21.54
N CYS A 168 -0.05 -10.77 -21.92
CA CYS A 168 1.38 -11.04 -21.85
C CYS A 168 2.07 -10.40 -23.06
N PRO A 169 3.02 -9.45 -22.87
CA PRO A 169 3.69 -8.80 -24.01
C PRO A 169 4.60 -9.75 -24.78
N ARG A 170 5.10 -10.82 -24.15
CA ARG A 170 5.98 -11.80 -24.77
C ARG A 170 5.24 -12.80 -25.69
N THR A 171 4.08 -13.28 -25.24
CA THR A 171 3.33 -14.34 -25.96
C THR A 171 2.06 -13.85 -26.64
N GLY A 172 1.61 -12.62 -26.35
CA GLY A 172 0.32 -12.08 -26.80
C GLY A 172 -0.90 -12.71 -26.12
N LYS A 173 -0.71 -13.72 -25.26
CA LYS A 173 -1.81 -14.43 -24.59
C LYS A 173 -2.55 -13.49 -23.65
N ILE A 174 -3.89 -13.54 -23.72
CA ILE A 174 -4.77 -12.78 -22.83
C ILE A 174 -5.21 -13.70 -21.69
N GLU A 175 -5.15 -13.17 -20.46
CA GLU A 175 -5.60 -13.85 -19.25
C GLU A 175 -6.57 -12.97 -18.48
N LYS A 176 -7.59 -13.59 -17.91
CA LYS A 176 -8.57 -12.89 -17.07
C LYS A 176 -7.95 -12.50 -15.73
N ARG A 177 -8.15 -11.23 -15.37
CA ARG A 177 -7.82 -10.65 -14.06
C ARG A 177 -8.82 -9.53 -13.76
N LYS A 178 -9.12 -9.32 -12.48
CA LYS A 178 -9.82 -8.10 -12.06
C LYS A 178 -8.79 -6.97 -11.92
N CYS A 179 -8.57 -6.22 -13.00
CA CYS A 179 -7.56 -5.17 -13.05
C CYS A 179 -8.00 -3.93 -12.29
N ALA A 180 -7.06 -3.27 -11.60
CA ALA A 180 -7.25 -1.92 -11.13
C ALA A 180 -7.15 -0.95 -12.31
N LYS A 181 -8.00 0.10 -12.34
CA LYS A 181 -7.85 1.19 -13.31
C LYS A 181 -6.54 1.93 -13.00
N PRO A 182 -5.63 2.10 -13.97
CA PRO A 182 -4.43 2.90 -13.78
C PRO A 182 -4.77 4.34 -13.39
N GLU A 183 -3.96 4.94 -12.52
CA GLU A 183 -4.09 6.36 -12.18
C GLU A 183 -3.69 7.21 -13.40
N GLY A 184 -4.57 8.08 -13.84
CA GLY A 184 -4.30 8.99 -14.96
C GLY A 184 -4.93 8.62 -16.31
N LEU A 185 -5.79 7.60 -16.37
CA LEU A 185 -6.62 7.26 -17.54
C LEU A 185 -8.10 7.49 -17.27
#